data_f5dbe4af8a35bd70d894c9738e193fec
#
_entry.id   f5dbe4af8a35bd70d894c9738e193fec
#
_cell.length_a   1.000
_cell.length_b   1.000
_cell.length_c   1.000
_cell.angle_alpha   90.00
_cell.angle_beta   90.00
_cell.angle_gamma   90.00
#
_symmetry.space_group_name_H-M   'P 1'
#
loop_
_entity.id
_entity.type
_entity.pdbx_description
1 polymer ?
#
loop_
_entity_poly.entity_id
_entity_poly.type
_entity_poly.pdbx_seq_one_letter_code
_entity_poly.pdbx_strand_id
1 'polypeptide(L)'
;MSTAAAAASKFESFFETTLADADPEVFGAIRNELGRQRHEIELIASENIVSRAVLEAQGSIMTNKYAEGYPGKRYYGGCQFVDVAEELAIERAKKLFGCNFANVQPNSGSQMNQAVFLALLQPGDTFMGLDLNSGGHLTHGSPVNMSGKWFKVVSYGVRKDDHLLDMDAIEKTAHETKPKLILAGGTAYSRVWDWKRFREIADAVGAYLMVDMAHIAGLVAGGVHPSPLPHAHVVTTTTHKSLRGPRGGMILCNDEDIAKKMNSAVFPGLQGGPLMHVIAAKAVAFGEALKPSFKVYAESVVANAKALASSLKETGLDIVSGGTDNHLMLVDLRPKNATGKRAEAALGRANITCNKNGIPFDPEKPFVTSGVRLGTPAGTTRGFGQAEFREIGKLIAEVLDGLKVANSDEGNAAVEAAVKAKVVALTDRFPLYPYLG
;
A
#
# COMPACT_ATOMS: atom_id res chain seq x y z
N MET A 1 1.58 7.06 56.89
CA MET A 1 1.32 6.23 55.72
C MET A 1 2.62 5.57 55.34
N SER A 2 2.65 4.25 55.17
CA SER A 2 3.89 3.51 54.91
C SER A 2 4.43 3.87 53.50
N THR A 3 5.74 3.81 53.34
CA THR A 3 6.43 4.02 52.04
C THR A 3 5.91 3.09 50.94
N ALA A 4 5.38 1.93 51.28
CA ALA A 4 4.74 0.99 50.37
C ALA A 4 3.37 1.50 49.83
N ALA A 5 2.54 2.12 50.65
CA ALA A 5 1.28 2.72 50.23
C ALA A 5 1.49 3.95 49.32
N ALA A 6 2.52 4.75 49.58
CA ALA A 6 2.87 5.90 48.74
C ALA A 6 3.50 5.46 47.40
N ALA A 7 4.22 4.31 47.37
CA ALA A 7 4.71 3.71 46.13
C ALA A 7 3.58 3.10 45.29
N ALA A 8 2.64 2.40 45.94
CA ALA A 8 1.45 1.84 45.24
C ALA A 8 0.63 2.94 44.58
N SER A 9 0.35 4.06 45.25
CA SER A 9 -0.43 5.18 44.68
C SER A 9 0.24 5.87 43.48
N LYS A 10 1.58 5.85 43.41
CA LYS A 10 2.33 6.37 42.25
C LYS A 10 2.25 5.45 41.03
N PHE A 11 2.11 4.15 41.22
CA PHE A 11 1.96 3.19 40.13
C PHE A 11 0.51 3.00 39.67
N GLU A 12 -0.47 3.21 40.55
CA GLU A 12 -1.88 3.18 40.17
C GLU A 12 -2.20 4.21 39.06
N SER A 13 -1.73 5.45 39.19
CA SER A 13 -1.90 6.48 38.17
C SER A 13 -1.25 6.13 36.83
N PHE A 14 -0.12 5.40 36.82
CA PHE A 14 0.57 5.00 35.60
C PHE A 14 -0.24 4.04 34.73
N PHE A 15 -1.00 3.13 35.32
CA PHE A 15 -1.80 2.15 34.57
C PHE A 15 -3.23 2.65 34.26
N GLU A 16 -3.71 3.69 34.90
CA GLU A 16 -5.09 4.16 34.81
C GLU A 16 -5.22 5.48 34.03
N THR A 17 -4.13 6.26 33.94
CA THR A 17 -4.13 7.55 33.25
C THR A 17 -4.44 7.37 31.77
N THR A 18 -5.46 8.04 31.27
CA THR A 18 -5.84 8.01 29.86
C THR A 18 -4.83 8.79 29.01
N LEU A 19 -4.81 8.54 27.69
CA LEU A 19 -3.97 9.33 26.79
C LEU A 19 -4.33 10.82 26.83
N ALA A 20 -5.60 11.15 26.97
CA ALA A 20 -6.06 12.54 27.06
C ALA A 20 -5.48 13.28 28.28
N ASP A 21 -5.29 12.56 29.39
CA ASP A 21 -4.73 13.12 30.62
C ASP A 21 -3.20 13.05 30.65
N ALA A 22 -2.63 12.00 30.06
CA ALA A 22 -1.17 11.78 30.04
C ALA A 22 -0.45 12.68 29.04
N ASP A 23 -1.03 12.85 27.86
CA ASP A 23 -0.47 13.64 26.75
C ASP A 23 -1.57 14.29 25.90
N PRO A 24 -2.10 15.44 26.33
CA PRO A 24 -3.15 16.16 25.62
C PRO A 24 -2.75 16.59 24.20
N GLU A 25 -1.45 16.83 23.95
CA GLU A 25 -0.96 17.25 22.61
C GLU A 25 -1.05 16.10 21.61
N VAL A 26 -0.57 14.90 21.96
CA VAL A 26 -0.71 13.70 21.14
C VAL A 26 -2.17 13.31 20.99
N PHE A 27 -2.96 13.36 22.06
CA PHE A 27 -4.40 13.12 21.99
C PHE A 27 -5.08 14.10 21.03
N GLY A 28 -4.74 15.38 21.09
CA GLY A 28 -5.23 16.41 20.16
C GLY A 28 -4.87 16.12 18.71
N ALA A 29 -3.64 15.69 18.43
CA ALA A 29 -3.21 15.31 17.09
C ALA A 29 -4.02 14.13 16.53
N ILE A 30 -4.28 13.10 17.35
CA ILE A 30 -5.10 11.94 16.96
C ILE A 30 -6.54 12.36 16.68
N ARG A 31 -7.11 13.25 17.50
CA ARG A 31 -8.47 13.79 17.30
C ARG A 31 -8.57 14.61 16.00
N ASN A 32 -7.56 15.43 15.72
CA ASN A 32 -7.52 16.21 14.49
C ASN A 32 -7.42 15.31 13.26
N GLU A 33 -6.60 14.24 13.31
CA GLU A 33 -6.51 13.25 12.24
C GLU A 33 -7.83 12.49 12.03
N LEU A 34 -8.54 12.13 13.11
CA LEU A 34 -9.88 11.56 13.01
C LEU A 34 -10.86 12.53 12.31
N GLY A 35 -10.81 13.83 12.66
CA GLY A 35 -11.58 14.88 12.01
C GLY A 35 -11.27 14.99 10.52
N ARG A 36 -9.97 14.96 10.16
CA ARG A 36 -9.52 14.95 8.76
C ARG A 36 -10.10 13.75 8.00
N GLN A 37 -9.92 12.54 8.50
CA GLN A 37 -10.43 11.33 7.85
C GLN A 37 -11.97 11.34 7.71
N ARG A 38 -12.68 11.92 8.64
CA ARG A 38 -14.15 12.04 8.58
C ARG A 38 -14.64 12.98 7.48
N HIS A 39 -13.93 14.09 7.24
CA HIS A 39 -14.40 15.19 6.38
C HIS A 39 -13.62 15.35 5.08
N GLU A 40 -12.65 14.48 4.81
CA GLU A 40 -11.92 14.46 3.54
C GLU A 40 -12.20 13.18 2.75
N ILE A 41 -12.08 13.28 1.43
CA ILE A 41 -12.11 12.13 0.51
C ILE A 41 -10.67 11.64 0.34
N GLU A 42 -10.40 10.41 0.78
CA GLU A 42 -9.08 9.79 0.65
C GLU A 42 -8.97 9.05 -0.69
N LEU A 43 -8.07 9.52 -1.57
CA LEU A 43 -7.79 8.93 -2.88
C LEU A 43 -6.33 8.48 -3.03
N ILE A 44 -5.52 8.53 -1.97
CA ILE A 44 -4.17 7.94 -2.02
C ILE A 44 -4.31 6.43 -2.19
N ALA A 45 -3.85 5.90 -3.33
CA ALA A 45 -4.05 4.51 -3.73
C ALA A 45 -3.43 3.47 -2.78
N SER A 46 -2.49 3.89 -1.93
CA SER A 46 -1.80 3.07 -0.93
C SER A 46 -2.41 3.17 0.47
N GLU A 47 -3.53 3.86 0.64
CA GLU A 47 -4.22 4.02 1.92
C GLU A 47 -5.55 3.28 1.97
N ASN A 48 -5.95 2.92 3.19
CA ASN A 48 -7.22 2.27 3.47
C ASN A 48 -7.62 2.54 4.93
N ILE A 49 -8.85 2.17 5.28
CA ILE A 49 -9.43 2.34 6.60
C ILE A 49 -9.58 0.95 7.24
N VAL A 50 -8.96 0.75 8.40
CA VAL A 50 -9.01 -0.52 9.11
C VAL A 50 -10.27 -0.64 9.96
N SER A 51 -10.65 -1.88 10.32
CA SER A 51 -11.77 -2.12 11.23
C SER A 51 -11.43 -1.72 12.68
N ARG A 52 -12.47 -1.55 13.50
CA ARG A 52 -12.33 -1.40 14.95
C ARG A 52 -11.54 -2.55 15.57
N ALA A 53 -11.78 -3.78 15.16
CA ALA A 53 -11.09 -4.96 15.69
C ALA A 53 -9.58 -4.93 15.39
N VAL A 54 -9.17 -4.41 14.21
CA VAL A 54 -7.78 -4.20 13.88
C VAL A 54 -7.15 -3.13 14.77
N LEU A 55 -7.85 -2.00 15.03
CA LEU A 55 -7.37 -0.96 15.95
C LEU A 55 -7.22 -1.48 17.39
N GLU A 56 -8.18 -2.26 17.87
CA GLU A 56 -8.12 -2.86 19.21
C GLU A 56 -6.96 -3.85 19.36
N ALA A 57 -6.72 -4.69 18.34
CA ALA A 57 -5.56 -5.59 18.34
C ALA A 57 -4.23 -4.83 18.31
N GLN A 58 -4.15 -3.76 17.52
CA GLN A 58 -2.99 -2.89 17.39
C GLN A 58 -2.64 -2.18 18.71
N GLY A 59 -3.64 -1.74 19.47
CA GLY A 59 -3.49 -1.08 20.78
C GLY A 59 -3.45 -2.06 21.97
N SER A 60 -3.19 -3.35 21.74
CA SER A 60 -3.24 -4.36 22.80
C SER A 60 -1.94 -4.48 23.60
N ILE A 61 -2.04 -5.16 24.75
CA ILE A 61 -0.91 -5.47 25.63
C ILE A 61 0.18 -6.36 24.97
N MET A 62 -0.07 -6.89 23.79
CA MET A 62 0.94 -7.66 23.04
C MET A 62 2.15 -6.82 22.65
N THR A 63 2.05 -5.48 22.68
CA THR A 63 3.18 -4.58 22.51
C THR A 63 4.28 -4.78 23.57
N ASN A 64 3.93 -5.32 24.74
CA ASN A 64 4.88 -5.52 25.85
C ASN A 64 5.77 -6.74 25.66
N LYS A 65 5.44 -7.66 24.74
CA LYS A 65 6.12 -8.95 24.64
C LYS A 65 7.24 -8.96 23.61
N TYR A 66 8.45 -9.26 24.09
CA TYR A 66 9.63 -9.50 23.27
C TYR A 66 9.67 -10.97 22.79
N ALA A 67 9.65 -11.23 21.47
CA ALA A 67 9.43 -12.56 20.91
C ALA A 67 10.35 -12.88 19.73
N GLU A 68 11.67 -12.63 19.85
CA GLU A 68 12.66 -13.03 18.84
C GLU A 68 12.59 -14.50 18.51
N GLY A 69 12.76 -14.84 17.24
CA GLY A 69 12.59 -16.18 16.69
C GLY A 69 11.22 -16.33 16.05
N TYR A 70 10.73 -17.57 15.99
CA TYR A 70 9.48 -17.96 15.35
C TYR A 70 8.63 -18.80 16.31
N PRO A 71 7.32 -19.01 16.06
CA PRO A 71 6.47 -19.82 16.91
C PRO A 71 7.09 -21.18 17.24
N GLY A 72 7.08 -21.55 18.52
CA GLY A 72 7.71 -22.77 19.02
C GLY A 72 9.24 -22.78 19.07
N LYS A 73 9.90 -21.73 18.55
CA LYS A 73 11.35 -21.60 18.47
C LYS A 73 11.78 -20.17 18.84
N ARG A 74 11.34 -19.70 20.02
CA ARG A 74 11.66 -18.37 20.53
C ARG A 74 12.94 -18.38 21.36
N TYR A 75 13.63 -17.24 21.35
CA TYR A 75 14.81 -17.02 22.19
C TYR A 75 14.43 -16.65 23.65
N TYR A 76 13.17 -16.28 23.90
CA TYR A 76 12.67 -15.81 25.20
C TYR A 76 11.50 -16.66 25.67
N GLY A 77 11.35 -16.79 26.99
CA GLY A 77 10.21 -17.44 27.61
C GLY A 77 8.93 -16.60 27.56
N GLY A 78 7.78 -17.21 27.90
CA GLY A 78 6.51 -16.52 28.01
C GLY A 78 5.85 -16.18 26.67
N CYS A 79 6.18 -16.91 25.59
CA CYS A 79 5.69 -16.62 24.23
C CYS A 79 4.46 -17.46 23.82
N GLN A 80 3.93 -18.30 24.70
CA GLN A 80 2.85 -19.24 24.36
C GLN A 80 1.61 -18.58 23.76
N PHE A 81 1.27 -17.34 24.13
CA PHE A 81 0.09 -16.64 23.62
C PHE A 81 0.39 -15.79 22.37
N VAL A 82 1.58 -15.22 22.28
CA VAL A 82 2.00 -14.51 21.06
C VAL A 82 2.27 -15.48 19.92
N ASP A 83 2.69 -16.71 20.21
CA ASP A 83 2.81 -17.79 19.24
C ASP A 83 1.45 -18.09 18.59
N VAL A 84 0.38 -18.19 19.37
CA VAL A 84 -0.99 -18.37 18.84
C VAL A 84 -1.37 -17.25 17.86
N ALA A 85 -1.05 -15.99 18.20
CA ALA A 85 -1.36 -14.86 17.33
C ALA A 85 -0.57 -14.93 16.01
N GLU A 86 0.72 -15.27 16.06
CA GLU A 86 1.55 -15.38 14.86
C GLU A 86 1.18 -16.60 14.01
N GLU A 87 0.91 -17.74 14.62
CA GLU A 87 0.42 -18.95 13.92
C GLU A 87 -0.90 -18.68 13.21
N LEU A 88 -1.85 -17.99 13.86
CA LEU A 88 -3.10 -17.58 13.23
C LEU A 88 -2.87 -16.65 12.03
N ALA A 89 -1.93 -15.70 12.14
CA ALA A 89 -1.60 -14.82 11.03
C ALA A 89 -0.99 -15.60 9.86
N ILE A 90 -0.06 -16.52 10.12
CA ILE A 90 0.57 -17.40 9.12
C ILE A 90 -0.47 -18.26 8.42
N GLU A 91 -1.28 -19.01 9.18
CA GLU A 91 -2.27 -19.94 8.62
C GLU A 91 -3.35 -19.21 7.80
N ARG A 92 -3.80 -18.04 8.29
CA ARG A 92 -4.76 -17.22 7.56
C ARG A 92 -4.15 -16.64 6.27
N ALA A 93 -2.89 -16.19 6.29
CA ALA A 93 -2.19 -15.73 5.09
C ALA A 93 -2.03 -16.87 4.07
N LYS A 94 -1.62 -18.06 4.49
CA LYS A 94 -1.51 -19.24 3.62
C LYS A 94 -2.84 -19.59 2.97
N LYS A 95 -3.92 -19.62 3.76
CA LYS A 95 -5.27 -19.90 3.26
C LYS A 95 -5.76 -18.82 2.30
N LEU A 96 -5.49 -17.54 2.60
CA LEU A 96 -5.96 -16.40 1.84
C LEU A 96 -5.34 -16.34 0.44
N PHE A 97 -4.06 -16.67 0.34
CA PHE A 97 -3.30 -16.57 -0.91
C PHE A 97 -3.02 -17.92 -1.59
N GLY A 98 -3.39 -19.03 -0.96
CA GLY A 98 -3.16 -20.37 -1.52
C GLY A 98 -1.68 -20.73 -1.61
N CYS A 99 -0.87 -20.40 -0.61
CA CYS A 99 0.57 -20.67 -0.58
C CYS A 99 0.95 -21.63 0.57
N ASN A 100 2.12 -22.27 0.45
CA ASN A 100 2.62 -23.23 1.42
C ASN A 100 3.29 -22.55 2.62
N PHE A 101 3.96 -21.39 2.40
CA PHE A 101 4.76 -20.71 3.41
C PHE A 101 4.45 -19.22 3.43
N ALA A 102 4.38 -18.66 4.64
CA ALA A 102 4.18 -17.24 4.88
C ALA A 102 5.06 -16.77 6.05
N ASN A 103 5.75 -15.65 5.88
CA ASN A 103 6.41 -14.93 6.96
C ASN A 103 5.67 -13.61 7.18
N VAL A 104 5.10 -13.42 8.37
CA VAL A 104 4.26 -12.27 8.72
C VAL A 104 4.99 -11.23 9.58
N GLN A 105 6.28 -11.45 9.87
CA GLN A 105 7.07 -10.57 10.73
C GLN A 105 7.56 -9.28 10.07
N PRO A 106 7.74 -9.13 8.75
CA PRO A 106 8.24 -7.89 8.18
C PRO A 106 7.43 -6.66 8.64
N ASN A 107 8.14 -5.63 9.13
CA ASN A 107 7.53 -4.43 9.68
C ASN A 107 7.03 -3.47 8.60
N SER A 108 7.53 -3.57 7.38
CA SER A 108 7.15 -2.72 6.25
C SER A 108 7.38 -3.37 4.91
N GLY A 109 6.80 -2.78 3.85
CA GLY A 109 7.06 -3.18 2.46
C GLY A 109 8.54 -3.09 2.07
N SER A 110 9.24 -2.07 2.53
CA SER A 110 10.68 -1.94 2.25
C SER A 110 11.49 -3.06 2.90
N GLN A 111 11.19 -3.41 4.15
CA GLN A 111 11.92 -4.46 4.87
C GLN A 111 11.65 -5.86 4.30
N MET A 112 10.42 -6.15 3.86
CA MET A 112 10.14 -7.42 3.18
C MET A 112 10.96 -7.58 1.89
N ASN A 113 11.04 -6.50 1.08
CA ASN A 113 11.82 -6.53 -0.17
C ASN A 113 13.33 -6.63 0.12
N GLN A 114 13.81 -5.94 1.17
CA GLN A 114 15.21 -6.07 1.64
C GLN A 114 15.53 -7.50 2.07
N ALA A 115 14.60 -8.17 2.77
CA ALA A 115 14.80 -9.57 3.18
C ALA A 115 14.94 -10.50 1.98
N VAL A 116 14.14 -10.31 0.93
CA VAL A 116 14.27 -11.08 -0.32
C VAL A 116 15.61 -10.83 -0.98
N PHE A 117 16.04 -9.57 -1.09
CA PHE A 117 17.35 -9.24 -1.66
C PHE A 117 18.48 -9.85 -0.83
N LEU A 118 18.44 -9.73 0.50
CA LEU A 118 19.44 -10.33 1.39
C LEU A 118 19.52 -11.87 1.24
N ALA A 119 18.38 -12.52 1.03
CA ALA A 119 18.29 -13.97 0.93
C ALA A 119 18.78 -14.53 -0.41
N LEU A 120 18.56 -13.79 -1.51
CA LEU A 120 18.71 -14.29 -2.88
C LEU A 120 19.84 -13.64 -3.67
N LEU A 121 20.36 -12.50 -3.23
CA LEU A 121 21.38 -11.72 -3.93
C LEU A 121 22.59 -11.45 -3.05
N GLN A 122 23.73 -11.16 -3.70
CA GLN A 122 24.92 -10.60 -3.07
C GLN A 122 25.09 -9.13 -3.52
N PRO A 123 25.68 -8.25 -2.69
CA PRO A 123 26.03 -6.91 -3.13
C PRO A 123 26.78 -6.90 -4.45
N GLY A 124 26.34 -6.06 -5.38
CA GLY A 124 26.87 -5.99 -6.75
C GLY A 124 26.23 -6.93 -7.76
N ASP A 125 25.34 -7.84 -7.34
CA ASP A 125 24.55 -8.65 -8.27
C ASP A 125 23.61 -7.78 -9.11
N THR A 126 23.28 -8.26 -10.30
CA THR A 126 22.34 -7.58 -11.19
C THR A 126 20.92 -8.07 -10.91
N PHE A 127 19.97 -7.15 -10.74
CA PHE A 127 18.55 -7.47 -10.79
C PHE A 127 17.82 -6.51 -11.74
N MET A 128 16.64 -6.94 -12.20
CA MET A 128 15.80 -6.20 -13.13
C MET A 128 14.51 -5.78 -12.43
N GLY A 129 14.10 -4.51 -12.57
CA GLY A 129 12.89 -3.97 -11.92
C GLY A 129 12.20 -2.90 -12.75
N LEU A 130 10.89 -2.66 -12.47
CA LEU A 130 10.14 -1.60 -13.14
C LEU A 130 10.70 -0.23 -12.74
N ASP A 131 11.00 0.59 -13.75
CA ASP A 131 11.46 1.97 -13.56
C ASP A 131 10.44 2.81 -12.77
N LEU A 132 10.95 3.69 -11.93
CA LEU A 132 10.13 4.56 -11.07
C LEU A 132 9.18 5.44 -11.89
N ASN A 133 9.64 5.95 -13.04
CA ASN A 133 8.83 6.79 -13.94
C ASN A 133 7.75 5.99 -14.68
N SER A 134 7.90 4.68 -14.76
CA SER A 134 6.92 3.76 -15.32
C SER A 134 5.98 3.15 -14.26
N GLY A 135 6.07 3.63 -13.02
CA GLY A 135 5.24 3.19 -11.91
C GLY A 135 5.86 2.17 -10.96
N GLY A 136 7.19 1.99 -10.99
CA GLY A 136 7.91 1.16 -10.02
C GLY A 136 7.89 1.75 -8.61
N HIS A 137 8.34 0.97 -7.63
CA HIS A 137 8.52 1.42 -6.24
C HIS A 137 9.98 1.84 -6.00
N LEU A 138 10.23 2.68 -4.98
CA LEU A 138 11.59 3.06 -4.59
C LEU A 138 12.50 1.85 -4.35
N THR A 139 11.98 0.79 -3.75
CA THR A 139 12.73 -0.45 -3.49
C THR A 139 12.96 -1.32 -4.74
N HIS A 140 12.47 -0.90 -5.90
CA HIS A 140 12.68 -1.59 -7.18
C HIS A 140 13.93 -1.09 -7.92
N GLY A 141 14.88 -0.49 -7.20
CA GLY A 141 16.16 -0.09 -7.77
C GLY A 141 16.40 1.41 -7.86
N SER A 142 15.59 2.24 -7.20
CA SER A 142 15.84 3.69 -7.15
C SER A 142 17.24 3.99 -6.60
N PRO A 143 18.03 4.89 -7.22
CA PRO A 143 19.40 5.22 -6.80
C PRO A 143 19.50 5.76 -5.36
N VAL A 144 18.41 6.33 -4.84
CA VAL A 144 18.38 6.84 -3.45
C VAL A 144 18.03 5.74 -2.42
N ASN A 145 17.54 4.59 -2.89
CA ASN A 145 17.19 3.44 -2.05
C ASN A 145 18.37 2.47 -1.92
N MET A 146 18.35 1.65 -0.87
CA MET A 146 19.33 0.58 -0.64
C MET A 146 19.46 -0.33 -1.87
N SER A 147 18.35 -0.69 -2.51
CA SER A 147 18.33 -1.55 -3.69
C SER A 147 19.14 -1.00 -4.86
N GLY A 148 19.08 0.32 -5.09
CA GLY A 148 19.89 0.97 -6.12
C GLY A 148 21.34 1.26 -5.70
N LYS A 149 21.65 1.22 -4.39
CA LYS A 149 23.00 1.46 -3.88
C LYS A 149 23.84 0.18 -3.79
N TRP A 150 23.23 -0.95 -3.50
CA TRP A 150 23.91 -2.21 -3.24
C TRP A 150 23.97 -3.13 -4.47
N PHE A 151 23.07 -2.95 -5.43
CA PHE A 151 22.93 -3.83 -6.58
C PHE A 151 23.09 -3.08 -7.90
N LYS A 152 23.41 -3.82 -8.96
CA LYS A 152 23.33 -3.31 -10.32
C LYS A 152 21.90 -3.43 -10.82
N VAL A 153 21.26 -2.29 -11.04
CA VAL A 153 19.86 -2.24 -11.45
C VAL A 153 19.77 -2.10 -12.97
N VAL A 154 18.98 -2.98 -13.57
CA VAL A 154 18.54 -2.86 -14.95
C VAL A 154 17.04 -2.56 -14.93
N SER A 155 16.66 -1.38 -15.38
CA SER A 155 15.26 -0.98 -15.39
C SER A 155 14.57 -1.43 -16.68
N TYR A 156 13.31 -1.89 -16.54
CA TYR A 156 12.38 -1.98 -17.65
C TYR A 156 11.24 -0.99 -17.47
N GLY A 157 10.56 -0.65 -18.56
CA GLY A 157 9.50 0.36 -18.56
C GLY A 157 8.29 -0.03 -19.37
N VAL A 158 7.45 0.95 -19.64
CA VAL A 158 6.27 0.82 -20.49
C VAL A 158 6.53 1.38 -21.88
N ARG A 159 5.76 0.96 -22.87
CA ARG A 159 5.79 1.52 -24.22
C ARG A 159 5.33 2.97 -24.23
N LYS A 160 5.81 3.74 -25.20
CA LYS A 160 5.50 5.18 -25.29
C LYS A 160 4.12 5.46 -25.88
N ASP A 161 3.63 4.57 -26.72
CA ASP A 161 2.38 4.75 -27.47
C ASP A 161 1.12 4.44 -26.66
N ASP A 162 1.18 3.40 -25.79
CA ASP A 162 0.01 2.93 -25.04
C ASP A 162 0.24 2.83 -23.51
N HIS A 163 1.47 3.08 -23.06
CA HIS A 163 1.89 2.98 -21.65
C HIS A 163 1.66 1.58 -21.03
N LEU A 164 1.72 0.52 -21.86
CA LEU A 164 1.68 -0.87 -21.40
C LEU A 164 3.08 -1.46 -21.30
N LEU A 165 3.25 -2.49 -20.48
CA LEU A 165 4.49 -3.24 -20.38
C LEU A 165 4.80 -3.91 -21.73
N ASP A 166 6.04 -3.80 -22.17
CA ASP A 166 6.57 -4.45 -23.35
C ASP A 166 7.29 -5.75 -22.97
N MET A 167 6.56 -6.87 -23.01
CA MET A 167 7.11 -8.15 -22.58
C MET A 167 8.26 -8.64 -23.45
N ASP A 168 8.26 -8.30 -24.75
CA ASP A 168 9.35 -8.70 -25.67
C ASP A 168 10.62 -7.89 -25.40
N ALA A 169 10.48 -6.58 -25.12
CA ALA A 169 11.61 -5.75 -24.70
C ALA A 169 12.16 -6.19 -23.34
N ILE A 170 11.28 -6.61 -22.41
CA ILE A 170 11.67 -7.14 -21.09
C ILE A 170 12.47 -8.44 -21.27
N GLU A 171 12.00 -9.36 -22.12
CA GLU A 171 12.69 -10.61 -22.41
C GLU A 171 14.07 -10.37 -23.05
N LYS A 172 14.11 -9.53 -24.07
CA LYS A 172 15.38 -9.14 -24.72
C LYS A 172 16.38 -8.59 -23.70
N THR A 173 15.95 -7.66 -22.86
CA THR A 173 16.79 -7.07 -21.82
C THR A 173 17.27 -8.11 -20.80
N ALA A 174 16.42 -9.05 -20.41
CA ALA A 174 16.79 -10.13 -19.51
C ALA A 174 17.88 -11.04 -20.13
N HIS A 175 17.76 -11.39 -21.40
CA HIS A 175 18.77 -12.18 -22.11
C HIS A 175 20.12 -11.45 -22.25
N GLU A 176 20.10 -10.15 -22.49
CA GLU A 176 21.31 -9.34 -22.64
C GLU A 176 22.04 -9.13 -21.30
N THR A 177 21.30 -8.96 -20.21
CA THR A 177 21.86 -8.57 -18.91
C THR A 177 21.99 -9.70 -17.90
N LYS A 178 21.29 -10.81 -18.13
CA LYS A 178 21.29 -12.04 -17.28
C LYS A 178 21.17 -11.71 -15.80
N PRO A 179 20.09 -11.03 -15.36
CA PRO A 179 19.91 -10.68 -13.98
C PRO A 179 19.76 -11.95 -13.13
N LYS A 180 20.16 -11.90 -11.87
CA LYS A 180 19.90 -12.98 -10.91
C LYS A 180 18.48 -12.97 -10.36
N LEU A 181 17.80 -11.83 -10.46
CA LEU A 181 16.43 -11.66 -10.00
C LEU A 181 15.68 -10.69 -10.92
N ILE A 182 14.46 -11.04 -11.28
CA ILE A 182 13.50 -10.15 -11.94
C ILE A 182 12.41 -9.81 -10.93
N LEU A 183 12.24 -8.51 -10.66
CA LEU A 183 11.23 -7.97 -9.76
C LEU A 183 10.07 -7.40 -10.59
N ALA A 184 8.91 -8.03 -10.51
CA ALA A 184 7.67 -7.56 -11.11
C ALA A 184 6.73 -6.97 -10.05
N GLY A 185 5.97 -5.96 -10.43
CA GLY A 185 5.07 -5.24 -9.54
C GLY A 185 5.25 -3.72 -9.66
N GLY A 186 4.27 -2.96 -9.23
CA GLY A 186 4.31 -1.52 -9.35
C GLY A 186 3.35 -0.79 -8.42
N THR A 187 3.58 0.52 -8.28
CA THR A 187 2.80 1.42 -7.42
C THR A 187 1.85 2.32 -8.20
N ALA A 188 2.07 2.45 -9.51
CA ALA A 188 1.28 3.32 -10.39
C ALA A 188 0.93 2.68 -11.73
N TYR A 189 1.08 1.37 -11.88
CA TYR A 189 0.65 0.63 -13.07
C TYR A 189 -0.78 0.10 -12.89
N SER A 190 -1.69 0.56 -13.73
CA SER A 190 -3.13 0.34 -13.58
C SER A 190 -3.68 -0.86 -14.35
N ARG A 191 -2.84 -1.62 -15.04
CA ARG A 191 -3.25 -2.76 -15.86
C ARG A 191 -2.90 -4.10 -15.22
N VAL A 192 -3.46 -5.18 -15.78
CA VAL A 192 -3.16 -6.56 -15.37
C VAL A 192 -1.72 -6.91 -15.72
N TRP A 193 -1.08 -7.71 -14.86
CA TRP A 193 0.26 -8.22 -15.04
C TRP A 193 0.22 -9.65 -15.61
N ASP A 194 1.07 -9.94 -16.57
CA ASP A 194 1.26 -11.30 -17.11
C ASP A 194 2.32 -12.05 -16.31
N TRP A 195 1.91 -12.56 -15.15
CA TRP A 195 2.81 -13.29 -14.25
C TRP A 195 3.44 -14.51 -14.89
N LYS A 196 2.70 -15.20 -15.78
CA LYS A 196 3.18 -16.39 -16.49
C LYS A 196 4.33 -16.02 -17.42
N ARG A 197 4.17 -14.95 -18.19
CA ARG A 197 5.22 -14.47 -19.10
C ARG A 197 6.46 -13.99 -18.35
N PHE A 198 6.31 -13.31 -17.23
CA PHE A 198 7.43 -12.95 -16.35
C PHE A 198 8.18 -14.19 -15.84
N ARG A 199 7.46 -15.26 -15.49
CA ARG A 199 8.09 -16.52 -15.06
C ARG A 199 8.85 -17.18 -16.20
N GLU A 200 8.29 -17.27 -17.38
CA GLU A 200 8.96 -17.83 -18.57
C GLU A 200 10.27 -17.09 -18.88
N ILE A 201 10.25 -15.76 -18.81
CA ILE A 201 11.44 -14.91 -19.00
C ILE A 201 12.48 -15.20 -17.91
N ALA A 202 12.07 -15.27 -16.66
CA ALA A 202 12.98 -15.53 -15.55
C ALA A 202 13.64 -16.90 -15.68
N ASP A 203 12.89 -17.94 -16.00
CA ASP A 203 13.40 -19.30 -16.20
C ASP A 203 14.38 -19.37 -17.38
N ALA A 204 14.09 -18.66 -18.48
CA ALA A 204 14.95 -18.64 -19.68
C ALA A 204 16.36 -18.07 -19.41
N VAL A 205 16.51 -17.21 -18.40
CA VAL A 205 17.80 -16.61 -18.03
C VAL A 205 18.37 -17.12 -16.70
N GLY A 206 17.68 -18.06 -16.04
CA GLY A 206 18.08 -18.63 -14.76
C GLY A 206 17.94 -17.65 -13.58
N ALA A 207 17.00 -16.70 -13.66
CA ALA A 207 16.74 -15.71 -12.63
C ALA A 207 15.63 -16.15 -11.66
N TYR A 208 15.67 -15.65 -10.43
CA TYR A 208 14.50 -15.69 -9.56
C TYR A 208 13.44 -14.70 -10.05
N LEU A 209 12.16 -15.10 -10.01
CA LEU A 209 11.03 -14.16 -10.16
C LEU A 209 10.53 -13.79 -8.77
N MET A 210 10.68 -12.53 -8.41
CA MET A 210 10.08 -11.89 -7.25
C MET A 210 8.90 -11.04 -7.71
N VAL A 211 7.74 -11.16 -7.05
CA VAL A 211 6.60 -10.30 -7.30
C VAL A 211 6.25 -9.49 -6.06
N ASP A 212 6.29 -8.17 -6.18
CA ASP A 212 5.76 -7.24 -5.18
C ASP A 212 4.30 -6.90 -5.54
N MET A 213 3.35 -7.61 -4.89
CA MET A 213 1.93 -7.39 -5.12
C MET A 213 1.30 -6.40 -4.12
N ALA A 214 2.09 -5.59 -3.43
CA ALA A 214 1.64 -4.74 -2.33
C ALA A 214 0.39 -3.91 -2.66
N HIS A 215 0.30 -3.34 -3.85
CA HIS A 215 -0.85 -2.55 -4.26
C HIS A 215 -2.11 -3.39 -4.53
N ILE A 216 -1.96 -4.56 -5.10
CA ILE A 216 -3.07 -5.40 -5.57
C ILE A 216 -3.40 -6.57 -4.65
N ALA A 217 -2.72 -6.73 -3.52
CA ALA A 217 -2.88 -7.90 -2.64
C ALA A 217 -4.33 -8.12 -2.19
N GLY A 218 -5.08 -7.07 -1.89
CA GLY A 218 -6.50 -7.20 -1.57
C GLY A 218 -7.36 -7.67 -2.74
N LEU A 219 -6.98 -7.31 -3.97
CA LEU A 219 -7.67 -7.76 -5.19
C LEU A 219 -7.35 -9.22 -5.50
N VAL A 220 -6.11 -9.65 -5.27
CA VAL A 220 -5.70 -11.06 -5.36
C VAL A 220 -6.42 -11.89 -4.32
N ALA A 221 -6.44 -11.43 -3.05
CA ALA A 221 -7.15 -12.10 -1.96
C ALA A 221 -8.66 -12.20 -2.21
N GLY A 222 -9.27 -11.17 -2.82
CA GLY A 222 -10.68 -11.17 -3.21
C GLY A 222 -10.99 -11.94 -4.50
N GLY A 223 -9.97 -12.47 -5.18
CA GLY A 223 -10.12 -13.25 -6.41
C GLY A 223 -10.51 -12.43 -7.65
N VAL A 224 -10.26 -11.10 -7.63
CA VAL A 224 -10.59 -10.19 -8.75
C VAL A 224 -9.38 -9.72 -9.55
N HIS A 225 -8.19 -10.17 -9.16
CA HIS A 225 -6.95 -9.99 -9.91
C HIS A 225 -6.18 -11.31 -9.93
N PRO A 226 -5.50 -11.67 -11.05
CA PRO A 226 -4.69 -12.89 -11.13
C PRO A 226 -3.64 -12.97 -10.01
N SER A 227 -3.53 -14.14 -9.39
CA SER A 227 -2.53 -14.40 -8.35
C SER A 227 -1.14 -14.63 -8.95
N PRO A 228 -0.09 -14.01 -8.41
CA PRO A 228 1.30 -14.32 -8.79
C PRO A 228 1.83 -15.61 -8.18
N LEU A 229 1.20 -16.15 -7.13
CA LEU A 229 1.71 -17.30 -6.35
C LEU A 229 2.00 -18.56 -7.18
N PRO A 230 1.21 -18.90 -8.24
CA PRO A 230 1.53 -20.05 -9.08
C PRO A 230 2.78 -19.87 -9.96
N HIS A 231 3.24 -18.63 -10.13
CA HIS A 231 4.31 -18.28 -11.07
C HIS A 231 5.58 -17.78 -10.39
N ALA A 232 5.46 -16.99 -9.33
CA ALA A 232 6.60 -16.38 -8.66
C ALA A 232 7.35 -17.37 -7.76
N HIS A 233 8.68 -17.22 -7.67
CA HIS A 233 9.48 -17.92 -6.67
C HIS A 233 9.22 -17.37 -5.27
N VAL A 234 9.07 -16.04 -5.18
CA VAL A 234 8.75 -15.34 -3.93
C VAL A 234 7.81 -14.18 -4.22
N VAL A 235 6.82 -14.01 -3.36
CA VAL A 235 5.85 -12.91 -3.43
C VAL A 235 5.94 -12.09 -2.16
N THR A 236 6.00 -10.78 -2.31
CA THR A 236 5.98 -9.85 -1.19
C THR A 236 4.73 -8.99 -1.25
N THR A 237 4.23 -8.58 -0.11
CA THR A 237 3.12 -7.63 -0.03
C THR A 237 3.11 -6.85 1.26
N THR A 238 2.61 -5.62 1.20
CA THR A 238 2.17 -4.89 2.39
C THR A 238 0.81 -5.36 2.84
N THR A 239 0.48 -5.13 4.11
CA THR A 239 -0.80 -5.55 4.69
C THR A 239 -1.85 -4.46 4.76
N HIS A 240 -1.48 -3.19 4.52
CA HIS A 240 -2.28 -2.00 4.83
C HIS A 240 -2.88 -1.25 3.63
N LYS A 241 -2.68 -1.74 2.39
CA LYS A 241 -3.22 -1.09 1.18
C LYS A 241 -4.59 -1.69 0.82
N SER A 242 -4.76 -2.20 -0.39
CA SER A 242 -6.01 -2.88 -0.78
C SER A 242 -6.38 -4.06 0.12
N LEU A 243 -5.42 -4.69 0.81
CA LEU A 243 -5.66 -5.77 1.76
C LEU A 243 -6.32 -5.31 3.09
N ARG A 244 -6.35 -4.02 3.36
CA ARG A 244 -7.12 -3.38 4.45
C ARG A 244 -6.72 -3.84 5.87
N GLY A 245 -5.44 -4.16 6.09
CA GLY A 245 -4.90 -4.54 7.40
C GLY A 245 -4.05 -3.44 8.06
N PRO A 246 -3.38 -3.75 9.17
CA PRO A 246 -2.45 -2.84 9.84
C PRO A 246 -1.22 -2.60 8.96
N ARG A 247 -0.48 -1.52 9.22
CA ARG A 247 0.77 -1.25 8.54
C ARG A 247 1.79 -2.34 8.83
N GLY A 248 2.36 -2.92 7.77
CA GLY A 248 3.32 -4.01 7.84
C GLY A 248 3.57 -4.62 6.47
N GLY A 249 4.39 -5.65 6.44
CA GLY A 249 4.68 -6.46 5.26
C GLY A 249 4.55 -7.94 5.54
N MET A 250 4.60 -8.76 4.50
CA MET A 250 4.75 -10.22 4.59
C MET A 250 5.41 -10.77 3.34
N ILE A 251 5.96 -11.98 3.45
CA ILE A 251 6.60 -12.72 2.37
C ILE A 251 5.90 -14.07 2.24
N LEU A 252 5.59 -14.46 1.01
CA LEU A 252 4.87 -15.67 0.67
C LEU A 252 5.65 -16.48 -0.37
N CYS A 253 5.67 -17.79 -0.27
CA CYS A 253 6.24 -18.68 -1.29
C CYS A 253 5.69 -20.10 -1.20
N ASN A 254 6.04 -20.93 -2.18
CA ASN A 254 5.65 -22.35 -2.20
C ASN A 254 6.83 -23.31 -2.02
N ASP A 255 8.05 -22.82 -2.13
CA ASP A 255 9.28 -23.59 -1.99
C ASP A 255 9.82 -23.50 -0.55
N GLU A 256 10.12 -24.65 0.05
CA GLU A 256 10.59 -24.76 1.43
C GLU A 256 11.99 -24.15 1.64
N ASP A 257 12.89 -24.33 0.69
CA ASP A 257 14.25 -23.81 0.82
C ASP A 257 14.27 -22.29 0.66
N ILE A 258 13.41 -21.73 -0.20
CA ILE A 258 13.20 -20.29 -0.28
C ILE A 258 12.59 -19.79 1.04
N ALA A 259 11.60 -20.48 1.60
CA ALA A 259 11.01 -20.10 2.88
C ALA A 259 12.03 -20.06 4.03
N LYS A 260 12.92 -21.04 4.12
CA LYS A 260 14.00 -21.07 5.12
C LYS A 260 14.93 -19.85 4.95
N LYS A 261 15.33 -19.54 3.70
CA LYS A 261 16.16 -18.37 3.40
C LYS A 261 15.44 -17.05 3.78
N MET A 262 14.15 -16.92 3.45
CA MET A 262 13.36 -15.74 3.80
C MET A 262 13.25 -15.58 5.32
N ASN A 263 12.97 -16.65 6.05
CA ASN A 263 12.89 -16.61 7.50
C ASN A 263 14.23 -16.18 8.13
N SER A 264 15.34 -16.75 7.67
CA SER A 264 16.68 -16.35 8.14
C SER A 264 17.01 -14.89 7.79
N ALA A 265 16.59 -14.41 6.63
CA ALA A 265 16.82 -13.03 6.21
C ALA A 265 15.97 -12.02 7.00
N VAL A 266 14.73 -12.38 7.37
CA VAL A 266 13.89 -11.54 8.22
C VAL A 266 14.46 -11.53 9.64
N PHE A 267 14.61 -12.70 10.26
CA PHE A 267 15.20 -12.84 11.59
C PHE A 267 16.21 -14.01 11.59
N PRO A 268 17.44 -13.76 12.02
CA PRO A 268 18.01 -12.54 12.58
C PRO A 268 18.63 -11.55 11.56
N GLY A 269 18.42 -11.77 10.26
CA GLY A 269 19.15 -11.05 9.21
C GLY A 269 18.91 -9.53 9.18
N LEU A 270 17.66 -9.07 9.29
CA LEU A 270 17.29 -7.66 9.20
C LEU A 270 16.56 -7.11 10.41
N GLN A 271 15.79 -7.95 11.10
CA GLN A 271 14.94 -7.56 12.22
C GLN A 271 15.33 -8.30 13.48
N GLY A 272 15.02 -7.71 14.65
CA GLY A 272 15.08 -8.33 15.96
C GLY A 272 13.69 -8.73 16.44
N GLY A 273 13.27 -8.27 17.63
CA GLY A 273 11.96 -8.58 18.20
C GLY A 273 10.82 -8.14 17.30
N PRO A 274 9.92 -9.07 16.92
CA PRO A 274 8.78 -8.75 16.07
C PRO A 274 7.74 -7.93 16.82
N LEU A 275 6.95 -7.13 16.09
CA LEU A 275 5.88 -6.30 16.63
C LEU A 275 4.63 -7.17 16.85
N MET A 276 4.50 -7.82 18.01
CA MET A 276 3.46 -8.82 18.24
C MET A 276 2.03 -8.25 18.21
N HIS A 277 1.82 -7.01 18.62
CA HIS A 277 0.56 -6.28 18.48
C HIS A 277 0.18 -6.04 17.01
N VAL A 278 1.16 -5.78 16.14
CA VAL A 278 0.92 -5.66 14.68
C VAL A 278 0.63 -7.02 14.07
N ILE A 279 1.33 -8.08 14.49
CA ILE A 279 1.07 -9.45 14.01
C ILE A 279 -0.33 -9.92 14.43
N ALA A 280 -0.76 -9.63 15.66
CA ALA A 280 -2.13 -9.89 16.10
C ALA A 280 -3.16 -9.14 15.22
N ALA A 281 -2.90 -7.87 14.92
CA ALA A 281 -3.74 -7.07 14.03
C ALA A 281 -3.74 -7.61 12.58
N LYS A 282 -2.60 -8.14 12.08
CA LYS A 282 -2.55 -8.88 10.79
C LYS A 282 -3.44 -10.12 10.83
N ALA A 283 -3.38 -10.91 11.92
CA ALA A 283 -4.23 -12.08 12.08
C ALA A 283 -5.72 -11.73 12.02
N VAL A 284 -6.13 -10.63 12.67
CA VAL A 284 -7.52 -10.13 12.60
C VAL A 284 -7.88 -9.75 11.17
N ALA A 285 -7.07 -8.92 10.51
CA ALA A 285 -7.33 -8.45 9.15
C ALA A 285 -7.41 -9.60 8.13
N PHE A 286 -6.53 -10.61 8.23
CA PHE A 286 -6.59 -11.78 7.36
C PHE A 286 -7.84 -12.63 7.62
N GLY A 287 -8.28 -12.72 8.89
CA GLY A 287 -9.56 -13.32 9.24
C GLY A 287 -10.76 -12.60 8.63
N GLU A 288 -10.72 -11.28 8.56
CA GLU A 288 -11.72 -10.46 7.85
C GLU A 288 -11.66 -10.68 6.34
N ALA A 289 -10.46 -10.75 5.77
CA ALA A 289 -10.25 -10.96 4.34
C ALA A 289 -10.68 -12.36 3.85
N LEU A 290 -10.74 -13.35 4.74
CA LEU A 290 -11.27 -14.69 4.44
C LEU A 290 -12.80 -14.75 4.39
N LYS A 291 -13.51 -13.71 4.81
CA LYS A 291 -14.98 -13.66 4.78
C LYS A 291 -15.48 -13.38 3.36
N PRO A 292 -16.65 -13.91 2.95
CA PRO A 292 -17.24 -13.65 1.63
C PRO A 292 -17.43 -12.15 1.33
N SER A 293 -17.69 -11.33 2.35
CA SER A 293 -17.83 -9.89 2.22
C SER A 293 -16.57 -9.19 1.70
N PHE A 294 -15.39 -9.78 1.87
CA PHE A 294 -14.15 -9.21 1.34
C PHE A 294 -14.07 -9.33 -0.18
N LYS A 295 -14.61 -10.39 -0.77
CA LYS A 295 -14.74 -10.49 -2.23
C LYS A 295 -15.62 -9.38 -2.79
N VAL A 296 -16.77 -9.12 -2.15
CA VAL A 296 -17.68 -8.03 -2.52
C VAL A 296 -16.97 -6.68 -2.45
N TYR A 297 -16.18 -6.45 -1.39
CA TYR A 297 -15.34 -5.25 -1.27
C TYR A 297 -14.35 -5.15 -2.43
N ALA A 298 -13.62 -6.20 -2.75
CA ALA A 298 -12.62 -6.19 -3.83
C ALA A 298 -13.25 -5.94 -5.21
N GLU A 299 -14.40 -6.55 -5.49
CA GLU A 299 -15.19 -6.29 -6.71
C GLU A 299 -15.65 -4.83 -6.77
N SER A 300 -16.12 -4.28 -5.65
CA SER A 300 -16.55 -2.88 -5.55
C SER A 300 -15.38 -1.92 -5.76
N VAL A 301 -14.19 -2.22 -5.21
CA VAL A 301 -12.99 -1.40 -5.42
C VAL A 301 -12.67 -1.23 -6.91
N VAL A 302 -12.70 -2.32 -7.67
CA VAL A 302 -12.42 -2.29 -9.13
C VAL A 302 -13.54 -1.57 -9.89
N ALA A 303 -14.79 -1.84 -9.55
CA ALA A 303 -15.94 -1.18 -10.19
C ALA A 303 -15.94 0.34 -9.94
N ASN A 304 -15.61 0.74 -8.73
CA ASN A 304 -15.48 2.15 -8.33
C ASN A 304 -14.30 2.84 -9.06
N ALA A 305 -13.16 2.14 -9.23
CA ALA A 305 -12.03 2.67 -9.98
C ALA A 305 -12.40 2.92 -11.45
N LYS A 306 -13.11 2.00 -12.07
CA LYS A 306 -13.61 2.18 -13.43
C LYS A 306 -14.61 3.34 -13.54
N ALA A 307 -15.50 3.50 -12.55
CA ALA A 307 -16.47 4.60 -12.50
C ALA A 307 -15.78 5.96 -12.37
N LEU A 308 -14.77 6.06 -11.49
CA LEU A 308 -13.96 7.28 -11.33
C LEU A 308 -13.20 7.59 -12.63
N ALA A 309 -12.50 6.61 -13.21
CA ALA A 309 -11.77 6.79 -14.46
C ALA A 309 -12.67 7.25 -15.63
N SER A 310 -13.88 6.66 -15.76
CA SER A 310 -14.87 7.09 -16.77
C SER A 310 -15.30 8.54 -16.55
N SER A 311 -15.65 8.90 -15.30
CA SER A 311 -16.06 10.27 -14.97
C SER A 311 -14.96 11.29 -15.26
N LEU A 312 -13.71 10.97 -14.94
CA LEU A 312 -12.58 11.86 -15.25
C LEU A 312 -12.37 12.04 -16.77
N LYS A 313 -12.51 10.97 -17.55
CA LYS A 313 -12.45 11.05 -19.03
C LYS A 313 -13.58 11.88 -19.60
N GLU A 314 -14.80 11.74 -19.10
CA GLU A 314 -15.96 12.53 -19.49
C GLU A 314 -15.76 14.04 -19.25
N THR A 315 -14.90 14.40 -18.29
CA THR A 315 -14.52 15.81 -17.99
C THR A 315 -13.27 16.31 -18.75
N GLY A 316 -12.77 15.52 -19.71
CA GLY A 316 -11.64 15.89 -20.56
C GLY A 316 -10.26 15.66 -19.96
N LEU A 317 -10.13 14.75 -19.00
CA LEU A 317 -8.85 14.29 -18.46
C LEU A 317 -8.45 12.96 -19.13
N ASP A 318 -7.16 12.74 -19.27
CA ASP A 318 -6.61 11.49 -19.81
C ASP A 318 -6.17 10.56 -18.66
N ILE A 319 -6.50 9.27 -18.84
CA ILE A 319 -6.02 8.21 -17.95
C ILE A 319 -4.88 7.50 -18.64
N VAL A 320 -3.71 7.49 -17.99
CA VAL A 320 -2.53 6.77 -18.47
C VAL A 320 -2.87 5.31 -18.73
N SER A 321 -2.40 4.74 -19.83
CA SER A 321 -2.77 3.43 -20.37
C SER A 321 -4.26 3.27 -20.75
N GLY A 322 -5.00 4.38 -20.90
CA GLY A 322 -6.39 4.41 -21.38
C GLY A 322 -7.46 4.01 -20.34
N GLY A 323 -7.07 3.59 -19.12
CA GLY A 323 -8.03 3.19 -18.08
C GLY A 323 -7.40 2.40 -16.94
N THR A 324 -8.23 1.64 -16.19
CA THR A 324 -7.75 0.81 -15.08
C THR A 324 -8.44 -0.55 -15.03
N ASP A 325 -7.69 -1.57 -14.67
CA ASP A 325 -8.14 -2.94 -14.39
C ASP A 325 -8.06 -3.27 -12.89
N ASN A 326 -7.58 -2.35 -12.06
CA ASN A 326 -7.38 -2.56 -10.64
C ASN A 326 -7.97 -1.40 -9.79
N HIS A 327 -7.39 -1.10 -8.62
CA HIS A 327 -7.88 -0.12 -7.65
C HIS A 327 -7.37 1.31 -7.87
N LEU A 328 -6.42 1.51 -8.76
CA LEU A 328 -5.75 2.80 -8.97
C LEU A 328 -5.79 3.24 -10.42
N MET A 329 -5.58 4.52 -10.63
CA MET A 329 -5.32 5.11 -11.93
C MET A 329 -4.30 6.23 -11.81
N LEU A 330 -3.58 6.47 -12.88
CA LEU A 330 -2.70 7.61 -13.06
C LEU A 330 -3.36 8.57 -14.05
N VAL A 331 -3.61 9.80 -13.62
CA VAL A 331 -4.32 10.82 -14.38
C VAL A 331 -3.32 11.81 -14.95
N ASP A 332 -3.36 12.03 -16.26
CA ASP A 332 -2.60 13.07 -16.94
C ASP A 332 -3.35 14.40 -16.84
N LEU A 333 -2.70 15.42 -16.28
CA LEU A 333 -3.28 16.74 -16.02
C LEU A 333 -2.99 17.75 -17.12
N ARG A 334 -2.17 17.41 -18.11
CA ARG A 334 -1.80 18.32 -19.20
C ARG A 334 -3.00 18.86 -20.00
N PRO A 335 -4.09 18.09 -20.22
CA PRO A 335 -5.30 18.62 -20.87
C PRO A 335 -5.95 19.79 -20.12
N LYS A 336 -5.74 19.89 -18.81
CA LYS A 336 -6.24 20.98 -17.95
C LYS A 336 -5.19 22.07 -17.69
N ASN A 337 -4.01 22.03 -18.33
CA ASN A 337 -2.89 22.94 -18.09
C ASN A 337 -2.47 23.00 -16.60
N ALA A 338 -2.54 21.88 -15.91
CA ALA A 338 -2.19 21.75 -14.51
C ALA A 338 -0.98 20.84 -14.33
N THR A 339 -0.16 21.13 -13.31
CA THR A 339 0.89 20.24 -12.85
C THR A 339 0.40 19.44 -11.65
N GLY A 340 1.03 18.29 -11.41
CA GLY A 340 0.71 17.47 -10.24
C GLY A 340 0.83 18.23 -8.93
N LYS A 341 1.88 19.06 -8.77
CA LYS A 341 2.09 19.90 -7.57
C LYS A 341 0.93 20.88 -7.32
N ARG A 342 0.49 21.56 -8.36
CA ARG A 342 -0.63 22.52 -8.25
C ARG A 342 -1.96 21.82 -7.98
N ALA A 343 -2.20 20.69 -8.67
CA ALA A 343 -3.41 19.90 -8.50
C ALA A 343 -3.50 19.29 -7.11
N GLU A 344 -2.42 18.65 -6.61
CA GLU A 344 -2.34 18.09 -5.26
C GLU A 344 -2.68 19.15 -4.19
N ALA A 345 -2.12 20.35 -4.30
CA ALA A 345 -2.36 21.44 -3.36
C ALA A 345 -3.81 21.96 -3.41
N ALA A 346 -4.36 22.19 -4.60
CA ALA A 346 -5.73 22.69 -4.78
C ALA A 346 -6.77 21.67 -4.34
N LEU A 347 -6.60 20.41 -4.70
CA LEU A 347 -7.47 19.29 -4.26
C LEU A 347 -7.43 19.13 -2.74
N GLY A 348 -6.24 19.23 -2.11
CA GLY A 348 -6.11 19.19 -0.66
C GLY A 348 -6.88 20.31 0.04
N ARG A 349 -6.84 21.55 -0.46
CA ARG A 349 -7.66 22.65 0.08
C ARG A 349 -9.16 22.44 -0.07
N ALA A 350 -9.56 21.64 -1.08
CA ALA A 350 -10.94 21.22 -1.31
C ALA A 350 -11.33 19.95 -0.56
N ASN A 351 -10.51 19.46 0.40
CA ASN A 351 -10.70 18.21 1.15
C ASN A 351 -10.72 16.94 0.27
N ILE A 352 -9.97 16.94 -0.82
CA ILE A 352 -9.74 15.76 -1.67
C ILE A 352 -8.25 15.42 -1.60
N THR A 353 -7.92 14.38 -0.84
CA THR A 353 -6.54 13.95 -0.60
C THR A 353 -6.06 13.00 -1.69
N CYS A 354 -4.99 13.37 -2.40
CA CYS A 354 -4.33 12.56 -3.41
C CYS A 354 -2.82 12.82 -3.39
N ASN A 355 -2.05 12.16 -4.24
CA ASN A 355 -0.64 12.49 -4.41
C ASN A 355 -0.31 12.85 -5.86
N LYS A 356 0.56 13.86 -6.03
CA LYS A 356 1.20 14.09 -7.33
C LYS A 356 2.03 12.87 -7.73
N ASN A 357 2.09 12.59 -9.01
CA ASN A 357 2.80 11.44 -9.56
C ASN A 357 3.29 11.75 -10.97
N GLY A 358 4.55 11.40 -11.26
CA GLY A 358 5.05 11.45 -12.63
C GLY A 358 4.24 10.51 -13.53
N ILE A 359 4.00 10.93 -14.76
CA ILE A 359 3.48 10.06 -15.81
C ILE A 359 4.65 9.42 -16.57
N PRO A 360 4.47 8.30 -17.27
CA PRO A 360 5.52 7.78 -18.15
C PRO A 360 5.96 8.84 -19.17
N PHE A 361 7.28 8.99 -19.36
CA PHE A 361 7.86 10.02 -20.23
C PHE A 361 7.49 11.46 -19.84
N ASP A 362 7.30 11.72 -18.56
CA ASP A 362 6.90 13.01 -18.03
C ASP A 362 7.88 14.12 -18.44
N PRO A 363 7.41 15.22 -19.06
CA PRO A 363 8.27 16.36 -19.38
C PRO A 363 8.66 17.19 -18.14
N GLU A 364 7.93 17.04 -17.04
CA GLU A 364 8.14 17.79 -15.81
C GLU A 364 9.17 17.14 -14.87
N LYS A 365 9.76 17.95 -13.99
CA LYS A 365 10.69 17.46 -12.96
C LYS A 365 9.93 16.62 -11.91
N PRO A 366 10.62 15.66 -11.22
CA PRO A 366 9.98 14.74 -10.26
C PRO A 366 9.21 15.42 -9.11
N PHE A 367 9.57 16.66 -8.72
CA PHE A 367 8.86 17.39 -7.66
C PHE A 367 7.67 18.23 -8.16
N VAL A 368 7.52 18.36 -9.48
CA VAL A 368 6.41 19.08 -10.14
C VAL A 368 5.39 18.10 -10.68
N THR A 369 5.80 17.17 -11.52
CA THR A 369 5.03 16.12 -12.20
C THR A 369 3.89 16.64 -13.09
N SER A 370 3.46 15.84 -14.05
CA SER A 370 2.32 16.14 -14.92
C SER A 370 1.05 15.38 -14.53
N GLY A 371 1.09 14.56 -13.49
CA GLY A 371 -0.03 13.73 -13.10
C GLY A 371 -0.32 13.70 -11.61
N VAL A 372 -1.45 13.08 -11.30
CA VAL A 372 -1.84 12.64 -9.95
C VAL A 372 -2.22 11.16 -9.99
N ARG A 373 -1.91 10.44 -8.91
CA ARG A 373 -2.36 9.06 -8.73
C ARG A 373 -3.57 9.06 -7.81
N LEU A 374 -4.62 8.35 -8.23
CA LEU A 374 -5.87 8.20 -7.52
C LEU A 374 -6.16 6.72 -7.27
N GLY A 375 -6.81 6.42 -6.14
CA GLY A 375 -7.22 5.06 -5.79
C GLY A 375 -8.55 5.03 -5.05
N THR A 376 -9.20 3.88 -5.02
CA THR A 376 -10.56 3.72 -4.51
C THR A 376 -10.70 2.86 -3.25
N PRO A 377 -9.66 2.22 -2.67
CA PRO A 377 -9.84 1.32 -1.53
C PRO A 377 -10.44 2.00 -0.30
N ALA A 378 -9.91 3.14 0.12
CA ALA A 378 -10.36 3.86 1.32
C ALA A 378 -11.83 4.33 1.19
N GLY A 379 -12.18 4.96 0.07
CA GLY A 379 -13.56 5.39 -0.21
C GLY A 379 -14.53 4.21 -0.30
N THR A 380 -14.12 3.08 -0.90
CA THR A 380 -14.94 1.87 -0.94
C THR A 380 -15.14 1.29 0.46
N THR A 381 -14.10 1.24 1.28
CA THR A 381 -14.22 0.82 2.69
C THR A 381 -15.14 1.74 3.48
N ARG A 382 -15.11 3.03 3.21
CA ARG A 382 -16.00 4.02 3.79
C ARG A 382 -17.47 3.79 3.43
N GLY A 383 -17.76 3.12 2.31
CA GLY A 383 -19.10 2.83 1.84
C GLY A 383 -19.47 3.54 0.52
N PHE A 384 -18.54 4.25 -0.10
CA PHE A 384 -18.77 4.88 -1.41
C PHE A 384 -18.97 3.80 -2.48
N GLY A 385 -19.99 4.02 -3.32
CA GLY A 385 -20.26 3.23 -4.52
C GLY A 385 -19.88 3.97 -5.79
N GLN A 386 -20.25 3.40 -6.93
CA GLN A 386 -19.94 3.97 -8.25
C GLN A 386 -20.55 5.37 -8.45
N ALA A 387 -21.71 5.66 -7.85
CA ALA A 387 -22.34 6.98 -7.93
C ALA A 387 -21.49 8.05 -7.26
N GLU A 388 -21.01 7.78 -6.04
CA GLU A 388 -20.14 8.67 -5.29
C GLU A 388 -18.79 8.86 -6.02
N PHE A 389 -18.20 7.80 -6.59
CA PHE A 389 -16.97 7.96 -7.35
C PHE A 389 -17.15 8.72 -8.68
N ARG A 390 -18.33 8.65 -9.32
CA ARG A 390 -18.63 9.54 -10.44
C ARG A 390 -18.77 11.01 -9.99
N GLU A 391 -19.40 11.25 -8.86
CA GLU A 391 -19.49 12.56 -8.24
C GLU A 391 -18.09 13.10 -7.91
N ILE A 392 -17.23 12.31 -7.28
CA ILE A 392 -15.83 12.66 -6.96
C ILE A 392 -15.06 13.06 -8.23
N GLY A 393 -15.22 12.32 -9.34
CA GLY A 393 -14.59 12.68 -10.61
C GLY A 393 -15.00 14.07 -11.11
N LYS A 394 -16.27 14.45 -10.95
CA LYS A 394 -16.76 15.80 -11.29
C LYS A 394 -16.21 16.88 -10.35
N LEU A 395 -16.12 16.59 -9.05
CA LEU A 395 -15.55 17.50 -8.07
C LEU A 395 -14.06 17.77 -8.33
N ILE A 396 -13.30 16.74 -8.69
CA ILE A 396 -11.90 16.88 -9.12
C ILE A 396 -11.81 17.79 -10.34
N ALA A 397 -12.62 17.57 -11.36
CA ALA A 397 -12.64 18.38 -12.55
C ALA A 397 -12.99 19.85 -12.26
N GLU A 398 -13.97 20.10 -11.38
CA GLU A 398 -14.36 21.45 -10.96
C GLU A 398 -13.19 22.21 -10.32
N VAL A 399 -12.42 21.56 -9.43
CA VAL A 399 -11.21 22.16 -8.83
C VAL A 399 -10.15 22.45 -9.91
N LEU A 400 -9.90 21.49 -10.82
CA LEU A 400 -8.89 21.66 -11.88
C LEU A 400 -9.28 22.74 -12.89
N ASP A 401 -10.55 22.88 -13.23
CA ASP A 401 -11.05 23.95 -14.10
C ASP A 401 -10.94 25.31 -13.40
N GLY A 402 -11.22 25.38 -12.10
CA GLY A 402 -10.97 26.57 -11.29
C GLY A 402 -9.49 26.95 -11.24
N LEU A 403 -8.60 25.98 -11.14
CA LEU A 403 -7.16 26.16 -11.16
C LEU A 403 -6.66 26.68 -12.51
N LYS A 404 -7.23 26.18 -13.62
CA LYS A 404 -6.94 26.65 -14.97
C LYS A 404 -7.34 28.11 -15.18
N VAL A 405 -8.52 28.50 -14.69
CA VAL A 405 -9.02 29.89 -14.78
C VAL A 405 -8.16 30.87 -13.96
N ALA A 406 -7.83 30.49 -12.73
CA ALA A 406 -7.00 31.32 -11.85
C ALA A 406 -5.57 31.52 -12.40
N ASN A 407 -5.04 30.52 -13.11
CA ASN A 407 -3.69 30.44 -13.63
C ASN A 407 -2.60 30.88 -12.60
N SER A 408 -2.80 30.47 -11.35
CA SER A 408 -2.01 30.83 -10.18
C SER A 408 -1.69 29.61 -9.34
N ASP A 409 -0.54 29.60 -8.68
CA ASP A 409 -0.18 28.54 -7.73
C ASP A 409 -1.03 28.61 -6.44
N GLU A 410 -1.61 29.77 -6.15
CA GLU A 410 -2.53 29.94 -5.01
C GLU A 410 -3.90 29.28 -5.25
N GLY A 411 -4.23 28.90 -6.50
CA GLY A 411 -5.47 28.25 -6.86
C GLY A 411 -6.65 29.21 -7.00
N ASN A 412 -7.87 28.66 -6.86
CA ASN A 412 -9.12 29.41 -6.90
C ASN A 412 -9.90 29.17 -5.60
N ALA A 413 -9.66 30.02 -4.61
CA ALA A 413 -10.22 29.86 -3.26
C ALA A 413 -11.77 29.74 -3.24
N ALA A 414 -12.49 30.44 -4.13
CA ALA A 414 -13.94 30.39 -4.19
C ALA A 414 -14.44 29.00 -4.66
N VAL A 415 -13.81 28.46 -5.73
CA VAL A 415 -14.13 27.12 -6.24
C VAL A 415 -13.74 26.04 -5.22
N GLU A 416 -12.54 26.13 -4.65
CA GLU A 416 -12.05 25.18 -3.65
C GLU A 416 -12.96 25.14 -2.41
N ALA A 417 -13.43 26.29 -1.91
CA ALA A 417 -14.36 26.36 -0.80
C ALA A 417 -15.74 25.78 -1.15
N ALA A 418 -16.25 26.04 -2.36
CA ALA A 418 -17.51 25.47 -2.83
C ALA A 418 -17.43 23.94 -2.96
N VAL A 419 -16.33 23.41 -3.51
CA VAL A 419 -16.11 21.96 -3.62
C VAL A 419 -15.93 21.34 -2.23
N LYS A 420 -15.17 21.98 -1.33
CA LYS A 420 -15.02 21.55 0.05
C LYS A 420 -16.36 21.35 0.77
N ALA A 421 -17.29 22.28 0.59
CA ALA A 421 -18.64 22.14 1.18
C ALA A 421 -19.37 20.91 0.61
N LYS A 422 -19.25 20.62 -0.68
CA LYS A 422 -19.83 19.42 -1.31
C LYS A 422 -19.15 18.14 -0.80
N VAL A 423 -17.84 18.15 -0.60
CA VAL A 423 -17.06 17.03 -0.04
C VAL A 423 -17.54 16.72 1.37
N VAL A 424 -17.69 17.73 2.24
CA VAL A 424 -18.19 17.54 3.61
C VAL A 424 -19.61 16.96 3.57
N ALA A 425 -20.50 17.52 2.77
CA ALA A 425 -21.87 16.99 2.63
C ALA A 425 -21.91 15.53 2.13
N LEU A 426 -20.99 15.15 1.24
CA LEU A 426 -20.84 13.77 0.78
C LEU A 426 -20.32 12.87 1.91
N THR A 427 -19.27 13.28 2.60
CA THR A 427 -18.60 12.48 3.62
C THR A 427 -19.47 12.29 4.87
N ASP A 428 -20.32 13.24 5.23
CA ASP A 428 -21.26 13.16 6.36
C ASP A 428 -22.31 12.06 6.18
N ARG A 429 -22.62 11.68 4.95
CA ARG A 429 -23.50 10.54 4.65
C ARG A 429 -22.87 9.19 4.98
N PHE A 430 -21.55 9.14 5.15
CA PHE A 430 -20.75 7.93 5.35
C PHE A 430 -19.76 8.11 6.51
N PRO A 431 -20.23 8.23 7.75
CA PRO A 431 -19.39 8.56 8.90
C PRO A 431 -18.40 7.45 9.23
N LEU A 432 -17.13 7.80 9.47
CA LEU A 432 -16.09 6.90 9.93
C LEU A 432 -16.03 6.86 11.46
N TYR A 433 -15.88 5.65 12.01
CA TYR A 433 -15.68 5.42 13.44
C TYR A 433 -16.68 6.20 14.33
N PRO A 434 -17.99 6.03 14.17
CA PRO A 434 -18.98 6.82 14.91
C PRO A 434 -18.93 6.62 16.44
N TYR A 435 -18.25 5.54 16.88
CA TYR A 435 -18.04 5.25 18.31
C TYR A 435 -16.85 6.02 18.93
N LEU A 436 -15.99 6.63 18.13
CA LEU A 436 -14.92 7.52 18.59
C LEU A 436 -15.50 8.95 18.62
N GLY A 437 -16.13 9.31 19.68
CA GLY A 437 -16.84 10.57 19.89
C GLY A 437 -16.07 11.86 19.55
#